data_a00e2698fe5b50b632d5a00f1b72742c
#
_entry.id   a00e2698fe5b50b632d5a00f1b72742c
#
_cell.length_a   1.000
_cell.length_b   1.000
_cell.length_c   1.000
_cell.angle_alpha   90.00
_cell.angle_beta   90.00
_cell.angle_gamma   90.00
#
_symmetry.space_group_name_H-M   'P 1'
#
loop_
_entity.id
_entity.type
_entity.pdbx_description
1 polymer ?
#
loop_
_entity_poly.entity_id
_entity_poly.type
_entity_poly.pdbx_seq_one_letter_code
_entity_poly.pdbx_strand_id
1 'polypeptide(L)'
;MRQRTARGRSRPLVWIMAGIIALAMCPVVTSAQALQLSADDAAALEDAFKLQREFEEYRESRTPVAPQRNDVYCDEQIGRNCIWFGGDDGERFPTERSEVGGARVELIRGLFDTFEEIPHAWVLGQLVHYLAEAREVGEAERVATECGITDEWWCHALLGYVLHVRTEYVEAEAAFREALDLMPEVEYERWITPRYIVTDEAVRKFRQSTPLEQDLQFELFWTLSDPLFLFEGNDRLTDHFARLVRAENLRNARDPQGQEWGDDSAATLIRYGMNIGYSRTQNAMATVGPGGNGLNDTRRMVGHHHPKSRGYLFPEQFLQSPAEILPESWITGPREARTWYAPPYAPDIRGLETQVGRFRRGQEMLVVGAYRPTLPSDGSPGSVVSAWGPSDGVKGPAYAALFLMPEDGADPELVRSSEPEGVLTLQAWPGRYVSSLEVVDLEGKQGWRARQGVVQEPLIPGLVGVSDLMILRENTPLPETLEEAIPNVRPGVRLTPGERFPVVWEVYGLRIFEPVNVTIGFSQGRPGFLTRVGEFLGVIEPDEPVEITFEDTGPDQVQSIFRSIEIELPDLAPGPYTLHLQLDLFGRSPVIVNRPIIVENR
;
A
#
# COMPACT_ATOMS: atom_id res chain seq x y z
N MET A 1 -14.44 18.71 2.52
CA MET A 1 -15.28 18.90 1.33
C MET A 1 -15.27 20.38 0.94
N ARG A 2 -14.29 20.81 0.21
CA ARG A 2 -14.25 22.15 -0.41
C ARG A 2 -14.21 21.93 -1.92
N GLN A 3 -15.24 22.40 -2.59
CA GLN A 3 -15.31 22.43 -4.05
C GLN A 3 -14.11 23.21 -4.58
N ARG A 4 -13.20 22.55 -5.28
CA ARG A 4 -12.23 23.21 -6.15
C ARG A 4 -13.02 23.84 -7.28
N THR A 5 -13.17 25.15 -7.24
CA THR A 5 -13.66 25.92 -8.38
C THR A 5 -12.64 25.75 -9.52
N ALA A 6 -13.05 25.04 -10.55
CA ALA A 6 -12.32 24.94 -11.79
C ALA A 6 -12.04 26.36 -12.33
N ARG A 7 -10.81 26.85 -12.15
CA ARG A 7 -10.33 28.01 -12.90
C ARG A 7 -10.09 27.56 -14.34
N GLY A 8 -11.14 27.67 -15.13
CA GLY A 8 -11.07 27.51 -16.59
C GLY A 8 -10.06 28.49 -17.18
N ARG A 9 -8.91 27.99 -17.59
CA ARG A 9 -8.02 28.70 -18.49
C ARG A 9 -8.65 28.66 -19.89
N SER A 10 -9.44 29.67 -20.22
CA SER A 10 -9.87 29.93 -21.59
C SER A 10 -8.66 30.34 -22.42
N ARG A 11 -8.25 29.46 -23.34
CA ARG A 11 -7.34 29.83 -24.44
C ARG A 11 -8.10 30.69 -25.43
N PRO A 12 -7.64 31.90 -25.78
CA PRO A 12 -8.25 32.67 -26.84
C PRO A 12 -7.91 32.08 -28.22
N LEU A 13 -8.93 31.89 -29.05
CA LEU A 13 -8.80 31.64 -30.48
C LEU A 13 -8.05 32.81 -31.12
N VAL A 14 -6.91 32.54 -31.71
CA VAL A 14 -6.16 33.55 -32.48
C VAL A 14 -6.80 33.71 -33.87
N TRP A 15 -7.43 34.85 -34.09
CA TRP A 15 -7.78 35.33 -35.43
C TRP A 15 -6.53 35.90 -36.10
N ILE A 16 -6.14 35.33 -37.22
CA ILE A 16 -5.11 35.87 -38.10
C ILE A 16 -5.71 37.08 -38.85
N MET A 17 -5.28 38.27 -38.48
CA MET A 17 -5.36 39.43 -39.38
C MET A 17 -3.96 39.99 -39.56
N ALA A 18 -3.52 40.00 -40.81
CA ALA A 18 -2.28 40.63 -41.25
C ALA A 18 -2.40 42.16 -41.17
N GLY A 19 -1.46 42.81 -40.51
CA GLY A 19 -1.34 44.27 -40.45
C GLY A 19 0.08 44.66 -40.06
N ILE A 20 0.69 45.40 -40.92
CA ILE A 20 2.07 45.83 -41.10
C ILE A 20 2.62 46.67 -39.94
N ILE A 21 3.76 46.26 -39.40
CA ILE A 21 4.96 46.98 -38.92
C ILE A 21 4.82 48.32 -38.20
N ALA A 22 5.20 48.32 -36.92
CA ALA A 22 6.05 49.35 -36.31
C ALA A 22 6.96 48.70 -35.26
N LEU A 23 8.27 48.66 -35.53
CA LEU A 23 9.29 48.27 -34.54
C LEU A 23 9.33 49.31 -33.42
N ALA A 24 8.76 48.99 -32.30
CA ALA A 24 9.11 49.60 -31.02
C ALA A 24 9.90 48.53 -30.23
N MET A 25 11.22 48.69 -30.15
CA MET A 25 12.07 47.97 -29.23
C MET A 25 11.63 48.34 -27.79
N CYS A 26 10.74 47.55 -27.20
CA CYS A 26 10.65 47.45 -25.76
C CYS A 26 11.71 46.47 -25.29
N PRO A 27 12.55 46.83 -24.33
CA PRO A 27 13.43 45.86 -23.68
C PRO A 27 12.55 44.84 -22.99
N VAL A 28 12.60 43.57 -23.41
CA VAL A 28 12.12 42.43 -22.64
C VAL A 28 13.00 42.37 -21.40
N VAL A 29 12.51 42.93 -20.31
CA VAL A 29 13.09 42.73 -19.01
C VAL A 29 12.79 41.27 -18.66
N THR A 30 13.68 40.38 -18.99
CA THR A 30 13.77 39.03 -18.39
C THR A 30 14.19 39.23 -16.97
N SER A 31 13.23 39.39 -16.07
CA SER A 31 13.46 39.30 -14.61
C SER A 31 13.60 37.84 -14.19
N ALA A 32 14.72 37.24 -14.58
CA ALA A 32 15.34 36.17 -13.82
C ALA A 32 16.40 36.84 -12.94
N GLN A 33 16.01 37.61 -11.96
CA GLN A 33 16.85 37.92 -10.82
C GLN A 33 16.84 36.68 -9.94
N ALA A 34 17.74 35.72 -10.23
CA ALA A 34 18.33 34.93 -9.18
C ALA A 34 18.89 35.94 -8.17
N LEU A 35 18.36 35.96 -6.96
CA LEU A 35 18.99 36.69 -5.86
C LEU A 35 20.41 36.16 -5.76
N GLN A 36 21.39 36.94 -6.24
CA GLN A 36 22.79 36.65 -6.00
C GLN A 36 23.00 36.89 -4.52
N LEU A 37 23.29 35.82 -3.76
CA LEU A 37 23.75 35.92 -2.38
C LEU A 37 24.88 36.94 -2.33
N SER A 38 24.94 37.73 -1.24
CA SER A 38 26.09 38.56 -0.99
C SER A 38 27.34 37.69 -0.81
N ALA A 39 28.52 38.27 -0.93
CA ALA A 39 29.77 37.52 -0.71
C ALA A 39 29.85 36.98 0.73
N ASP A 40 29.30 37.72 1.69
CA ASP A 40 29.29 37.33 3.12
C ASP A 40 28.28 36.18 3.33
N ASP A 41 27.06 36.26 2.73
CA ASP A 41 26.07 35.18 2.81
C ASP A 41 26.60 33.88 2.16
N ALA A 42 27.28 34.00 1.02
CA ALA A 42 27.90 32.84 0.37
C ALA A 42 28.98 32.19 1.23
N ALA A 43 29.76 33.00 1.97
CA ALA A 43 30.80 32.49 2.87
C ALA A 43 30.15 31.77 4.08
N ALA A 44 29.13 32.35 4.69
CA ALA A 44 28.43 31.72 5.81
C ALA A 44 27.70 30.42 5.40
N LEU A 45 27.15 30.36 4.19
CA LEU A 45 26.57 29.13 3.65
C LEU A 45 27.65 28.04 3.43
N GLU A 46 28.84 28.40 2.92
CA GLU A 46 29.96 27.46 2.76
C GLU A 46 30.46 26.94 4.11
N ASP A 47 30.46 27.78 5.15
CA ASP A 47 30.80 27.36 6.51
C ASP A 47 29.76 26.38 7.06
N ALA A 48 28.48 26.56 6.79
CA ALA A 48 27.42 25.59 7.14
C ALA A 48 27.59 24.25 6.42
N PHE A 49 27.91 24.26 5.11
CA PHE A 49 28.24 23.03 4.37
C PHE A 49 29.46 22.31 4.96
N LYS A 50 30.48 23.07 5.34
CA LYS A 50 31.69 22.51 5.97
C LYS A 50 31.36 21.89 7.33
N LEU A 51 30.58 22.57 8.15
CA LEU A 51 30.17 22.10 9.47
C LEU A 51 29.40 20.76 9.37
N GLN A 52 28.46 20.66 8.45
CA GLN A 52 27.72 19.43 8.20
C GLN A 52 28.63 18.30 7.74
N ARG A 53 29.55 18.58 6.83
CA ARG A 53 30.54 17.60 6.32
C ARG A 53 31.45 17.10 7.44
N GLU A 54 31.99 17.99 8.25
CA GLU A 54 32.88 17.66 9.38
C GLU A 54 32.13 16.78 10.41
N PHE A 55 30.87 17.07 10.67
CA PHE A 55 30.06 16.24 11.56
C PHE A 55 29.88 14.82 11.00
N GLU A 56 29.54 14.66 9.72
CA GLU A 56 29.33 13.33 9.13
C GLU A 56 30.65 12.54 9.04
N GLU A 57 31.79 13.21 8.78
CA GLU A 57 33.12 12.58 8.86
C GLU A 57 33.48 12.16 10.29
N TYR A 58 33.08 12.96 11.28
CA TYR A 58 33.24 12.61 12.69
C TYR A 58 32.37 11.40 13.05
N ARG A 59 31.10 11.38 12.67
CA ARG A 59 30.17 10.25 12.83
C ARG A 59 30.75 9.00 12.19
N GLU A 60 31.13 9.09 10.92
CA GLU A 60 31.70 7.98 10.17
C GLU A 60 32.92 7.39 10.90
N SER A 61 33.82 8.22 11.41
CA SER A 61 35.03 7.77 12.12
C SER A 61 34.73 6.99 13.40
N ARG A 62 33.55 7.16 14.00
CA ARG A 62 33.10 6.56 15.27
C ARG A 62 32.03 5.50 15.12
N THR A 63 31.59 5.24 13.91
CA THR A 63 30.60 4.19 13.65
C THR A 63 31.14 2.83 14.07
N PRO A 64 30.39 2.05 14.86
CA PRO A 64 30.79 0.75 15.34
C PRO A 64 30.93 -0.26 14.19
N VAL A 65 31.80 -1.24 14.37
CA VAL A 65 31.94 -2.36 13.43
C VAL A 65 30.82 -3.34 13.69
N ALA A 66 30.09 -3.74 12.62
CA ALA A 66 29.07 -4.76 12.72
C ALA A 66 29.66 -6.12 13.10
N PRO A 67 28.91 -7.00 13.80
CA PRO A 67 29.23 -8.40 13.87
C PRO A 67 29.41 -8.95 12.44
N GLN A 68 30.32 -9.92 12.30
CA GLN A 68 30.66 -10.46 10.99
C GLN A 68 29.41 -11.07 10.34
N ARG A 69 28.93 -10.49 9.25
CA ARG A 69 27.98 -11.15 8.34
C ARG A 69 28.78 -12.06 7.43
N ASN A 70 28.35 -13.32 7.33
CA ASN A 70 28.94 -14.29 6.41
C ASN A 70 28.40 -14.15 4.98
N ASP A 71 27.48 -13.23 4.74
CA ASP A 71 26.80 -13.06 3.46
C ASP A 71 27.66 -12.21 2.51
N VAL A 72 28.27 -12.90 1.56
CA VAL A 72 29.10 -12.29 0.51
C VAL A 72 28.23 -11.60 -0.56
N TYR A 73 26.97 -12.00 -0.69
CA TYR A 73 26.05 -11.53 -1.70
C TYR A 73 24.88 -10.80 -1.07
N CYS A 74 24.51 -9.67 -1.66
CA CYS A 74 23.25 -9.00 -1.34
C CYS A 74 22.08 -9.60 -2.14
N ASP A 75 20.89 -9.54 -1.58
CA ASP A 75 19.67 -10.00 -2.25
C ASP A 75 19.31 -9.11 -3.44
N GLU A 76 19.56 -7.79 -3.32
CA GLU A 76 19.39 -6.82 -4.39
C GLU A 76 20.52 -5.80 -4.37
N GLN A 77 20.98 -5.38 -5.55
CA GLN A 77 21.98 -4.34 -5.72
C GLN A 77 21.38 -3.14 -6.46
N ILE A 78 21.41 -1.96 -5.81
CA ILE A 78 20.99 -0.70 -6.40
C ILE A 78 22.21 0.19 -6.54
N GLY A 79 22.80 0.21 -7.74
CA GLY A 79 24.06 0.92 -7.97
C GLY A 79 25.14 0.46 -7.00
N ARG A 80 25.58 1.34 -6.10
CA ARG A 80 26.59 1.06 -5.06
C ARG A 80 26.02 0.40 -3.81
N ASN A 81 24.71 0.46 -3.60
CA ASN A 81 24.03 0.01 -2.39
C ASN A 81 23.62 -1.45 -2.48
N CYS A 82 23.74 -2.14 -1.37
CA CYS A 82 23.43 -3.55 -1.21
C CYS A 82 22.27 -3.70 -0.22
N ILE A 83 21.23 -4.42 -0.60
CA ILE A 83 20.01 -4.63 0.20
C ILE A 83 19.86 -6.13 0.49
N TRP A 84 19.52 -6.45 1.72
CA TRP A 84 19.25 -7.82 2.19
C TRP A 84 17.80 -7.95 2.60
N PHE A 85 17.08 -8.93 2.06
CA PHE A 85 15.66 -9.19 2.36
C PHE A 85 15.45 -10.11 3.57
N GLY A 86 16.48 -10.81 4.00
CA GLY A 86 16.46 -11.59 5.23
C GLY A 86 16.64 -10.65 6.42
N GLY A 87 15.55 -10.19 7.00
CA GLY A 87 15.61 -9.48 8.27
C GLY A 87 16.01 -10.46 9.37
N ASP A 88 17.14 -10.24 10.01
CA ASP A 88 17.46 -10.96 11.23
C ASP A 88 16.54 -10.46 12.34
N ASP A 89 15.59 -11.28 12.71
CA ASP A 89 14.65 -11.05 13.83
C ASP A 89 15.35 -10.94 15.19
N GLY A 90 16.61 -10.65 15.24
CA GLY A 90 17.41 -10.57 16.46
C GLY A 90 18.67 -9.73 16.41
N GLU A 91 19.09 -9.22 15.26
CA GLU A 91 20.25 -8.34 15.23
C GLU A 91 19.97 -7.04 15.99
N ARG A 92 20.62 -6.89 17.13
CA ARG A 92 20.70 -5.60 17.81
C ARG A 92 21.65 -4.71 17.01
N PHE A 93 21.10 -3.69 16.39
CA PHE A 93 21.91 -2.69 15.73
C PHE A 93 22.84 -2.03 16.74
N PRO A 94 24.08 -1.79 16.37
CA PRO A 94 24.99 -1.10 17.27
C PRO A 94 24.46 0.28 17.60
N THR A 95 24.36 0.58 18.87
CA THR A 95 23.96 1.91 19.34
C THR A 95 25.01 2.96 18.97
N GLU A 96 24.56 4.11 18.47
CA GLU A 96 25.45 5.25 18.23
C GLU A 96 26.17 5.65 19.52
N ARG A 97 27.45 6.01 19.41
CA ARG A 97 28.23 6.45 20.56
C ARG A 97 27.75 7.82 21.05
N SER A 98 27.71 8.01 22.36
CA SER A 98 27.28 9.27 22.98
C SER A 98 28.07 10.51 22.53
N GLU A 99 29.34 10.32 22.14
CA GLU A 99 30.20 11.38 21.61
C GLU A 99 29.65 11.97 20.30
N VAL A 100 28.99 11.15 19.47
CA VAL A 100 28.36 11.60 18.23
C VAL A 100 27.11 12.44 18.53
N GLY A 101 26.35 12.08 19.56
CA GLY A 101 25.25 12.91 20.04
C GLY A 101 25.68 14.29 20.49
N GLY A 102 26.82 14.38 21.21
CA GLY A 102 27.43 15.66 21.59
C GLY A 102 27.85 16.52 20.38
N ALA A 103 28.51 15.90 19.39
CA ALA A 103 28.89 16.59 18.16
C ALA A 103 27.65 17.06 17.34
N ARG A 104 26.53 16.29 17.37
CA ARG A 104 25.27 16.70 16.74
C ARG A 104 24.69 17.97 17.38
N VAL A 105 24.80 18.12 18.71
CA VAL A 105 24.36 19.34 19.40
C VAL A 105 25.16 20.56 18.94
N GLU A 106 26.47 20.43 18.75
CA GLU A 106 27.31 21.52 18.23
C GLU A 106 26.97 21.85 16.77
N LEU A 107 26.70 20.83 15.93
CA LEU A 107 26.22 21.05 14.56
C LEU A 107 24.89 21.81 14.55
N ILE A 108 23.90 21.36 15.34
CA ILE A 108 22.59 22.03 15.45
C ILE A 108 22.76 23.50 15.84
N ARG A 109 23.60 23.80 16.82
CA ARG A 109 23.89 25.17 17.24
C ARG A 109 24.48 26.02 16.10
N GLY A 110 25.48 25.49 15.39
CA GLY A 110 26.08 26.20 14.26
C GLY A 110 25.11 26.41 13.10
N LEU A 111 24.21 25.46 12.85
CA LEU A 111 23.13 25.62 11.84
C LEU A 111 22.11 26.68 12.28
N PHE A 112 21.78 26.78 13.57
CA PHE A 112 20.93 27.86 14.09
C PHE A 112 21.60 29.23 13.89
N ASP A 113 22.85 29.36 14.29
CA ASP A 113 23.58 30.60 14.14
C ASP A 113 23.63 31.07 12.67
N THR A 114 23.88 30.11 11.74
CA THR A 114 23.83 30.40 10.30
C THR A 114 22.45 30.77 9.82
N PHE A 115 21.40 30.09 10.29
CA PHE A 115 20.02 30.32 9.85
C PHE A 115 19.49 31.70 10.31
N GLU A 116 19.87 32.14 11.51
CA GLU A 116 19.57 33.50 12.01
C GLU A 116 20.25 34.60 11.16
N GLU A 117 21.47 34.33 10.67
CA GLU A 117 22.17 35.23 9.78
C GLU A 117 21.62 35.21 8.35
N ILE A 118 21.39 33.99 7.82
CA ILE A 118 20.95 33.76 6.44
C ILE A 118 19.81 32.73 6.43
N PRO A 119 18.54 33.15 6.31
CA PRO A 119 17.42 32.24 6.09
C PRO A 119 17.55 31.55 4.73
N HIS A 120 18.13 30.35 4.71
CA HIS A 120 18.37 29.58 3.49
C HIS A 120 17.74 28.19 3.55
N ALA A 121 17.08 27.76 2.48
CA ALA A 121 16.32 26.51 2.41
C ALA A 121 17.13 25.27 2.79
N TRP A 122 18.38 25.18 2.35
CA TRP A 122 19.27 24.06 2.69
C TRP A 122 19.61 24.04 4.19
N VAL A 123 19.94 25.19 4.79
CA VAL A 123 20.26 25.31 6.22
C VAL A 123 19.06 24.90 7.07
N LEU A 124 17.87 25.40 6.72
CA LEU A 124 16.61 25.04 7.37
C LEU A 124 16.37 23.53 7.30
N GLY A 125 16.52 22.93 6.12
CA GLY A 125 16.35 21.49 5.92
C GLY A 125 17.29 20.65 6.76
N GLN A 126 18.59 21.03 6.84
CA GLN A 126 19.55 20.35 7.71
C GLN A 126 19.21 20.52 9.18
N LEU A 127 18.84 21.73 9.59
CA LEU A 127 18.48 22.04 10.97
C LEU A 127 17.29 21.18 11.43
N VAL A 128 16.19 21.17 10.68
CA VAL A 128 15.01 20.34 10.97
C VAL A 128 15.38 18.86 11.02
N HIS A 129 16.21 18.39 10.09
CA HIS A 129 16.63 17.00 10.06
C HIS A 129 17.42 16.60 11.31
N TYR A 130 18.46 17.36 11.68
CA TYR A 130 19.31 17.00 12.83
C TYR A 130 18.59 17.18 14.17
N LEU A 131 17.64 18.12 14.27
CA LEU A 131 16.73 18.23 15.42
C LEU A 131 15.85 16.97 15.54
N ALA A 132 15.22 16.51 14.44
CA ALA A 132 14.42 15.29 14.43
C ALA A 132 15.28 14.05 14.80
N GLU A 133 16.49 13.95 14.25
CA GLU A 133 17.44 12.87 14.58
C GLU A 133 17.89 12.91 16.06
N ALA A 134 18.03 14.10 16.64
CA ALA A 134 18.30 14.30 18.07
C ALA A 134 17.08 14.02 18.96
N ARG A 135 15.92 13.74 18.40
CA ARG A 135 14.62 13.59 19.06
C ARG A 135 14.07 14.89 19.68
N GLU A 136 14.60 16.04 19.26
CA GLU A 136 14.12 17.38 19.60
C GLU A 136 12.98 17.77 18.63
N VAL A 137 11.97 16.86 18.49
CA VAL A 137 10.93 16.98 17.46
C VAL A 137 10.04 18.20 17.66
N GLY A 138 9.80 18.66 18.90
CA GLY A 138 9.05 19.88 19.18
C GLY A 138 9.78 21.15 18.68
N GLU A 139 11.10 21.18 18.80
CA GLU A 139 11.91 22.28 18.27
C GLU A 139 12.00 22.21 16.74
N ALA A 140 12.10 21.01 16.18
CA ALA A 140 12.03 20.80 14.72
C ALA A 140 10.71 21.33 14.14
N GLU A 141 9.58 21.06 14.80
CA GLU A 141 8.27 21.57 14.41
C GLU A 141 8.19 23.09 14.47
N ARG A 142 8.66 23.67 15.58
CA ARG A 142 8.70 25.13 15.74
C ARG A 142 9.48 25.79 14.61
N VAL A 143 10.67 25.30 14.32
CA VAL A 143 11.55 25.82 13.26
C VAL A 143 10.91 25.67 11.88
N ALA A 144 10.33 24.52 11.57
CA ALA A 144 9.64 24.29 10.29
C ALA A 144 8.40 25.20 10.13
N THR A 145 7.67 25.49 11.23
CA THR A 145 6.50 26.35 11.24
C THR A 145 6.86 27.84 11.11
N GLU A 146 7.85 28.30 11.85
CA GLU A 146 8.33 29.68 11.78
C GLU A 146 9.01 29.99 10.45
N CYS A 147 9.64 29.01 9.87
CA CYS A 147 10.26 28.92 8.57
C CYS A 147 11.18 30.09 8.19
N GLY A 148 10.67 31.22 7.71
CA GLY A 148 11.45 32.44 7.42
C GLY A 148 12.14 32.47 6.07
N ILE A 149 11.96 31.46 5.20
CA ILE A 149 12.49 31.43 3.83
C ILE A 149 11.43 31.78 2.80
N THR A 150 11.85 32.06 1.55
CA THR A 150 10.95 32.44 0.45
C THR A 150 10.27 31.25 -0.21
N ASP A 151 10.82 30.06 -0.10
CA ASP A 151 10.29 28.84 -0.69
C ASP A 151 9.28 28.18 0.27
N GLU A 152 8.08 28.77 0.38
CA GLU A 152 7.02 28.37 1.31
C GLU A 152 6.67 26.87 1.20
N TRP A 153 6.67 26.30 -0.01
CA TRP A 153 6.40 24.88 -0.20
C TRP A 153 7.38 23.99 0.61
N TRP A 154 8.66 24.42 0.70
CA TRP A 154 9.67 23.67 1.46
C TRP A 154 9.41 23.70 2.96
N CYS A 155 8.86 24.79 3.47
CA CYS A 155 8.45 24.91 4.85
C CYS A 155 7.36 23.88 5.20
N HIS A 156 6.32 23.81 4.37
CA HIS A 156 5.24 22.83 4.54
C HIS A 156 5.74 21.38 4.36
N ALA A 157 6.66 21.15 3.45
CA ALA A 157 7.29 19.83 3.29
C ALA A 157 8.09 19.41 4.54
N LEU A 158 8.87 20.33 5.14
CA LEU A 158 9.59 20.09 6.37
C LEU A 158 8.66 19.88 7.56
N LEU A 159 7.58 20.66 7.65
CA LEU A 159 6.55 20.49 8.67
C LEU A 159 5.90 19.10 8.55
N GLY A 160 5.49 18.70 7.33
CA GLY A 160 4.95 17.37 7.06
C GLY A 160 5.91 16.25 7.46
N TYR A 161 7.21 16.42 7.21
CA TYR A 161 8.24 15.48 7.67
C TYR A 161 8.28 15.34 9.19
N VAL A 162 8.27 16.45 9.93
CA VAL A 162 8.30 16.42 11.41
C VAL A 162 7.04 15.80 11.99
N LEU A 163 5.86 16.16 11.47
CA LEU A 163 4.57 15.61 11.88
C LEU A 163 4.49 14.10 11.60
N HIS A 164 5.04 13.64 10.45
CA HIS A 164 5.17 12.21 10.17
C HIS A 164 6.06 11.51 11.21
N VAL A 165 7.21 12.08 11.58
CA VAL A 165 8.09 11.53 12.62
C VAL A 165 7.37 11.46 13.98
N ARG A 166 6.44 12.36 14.26
CA ARG A 166 5.59 12.36 15.45
C ARG A 166 4.41 11.38 15.35
N THR A 167 4.22 10.73 14.22
CA THR A 167 3.05 9.86 13.93
C THR A 167 1.71 10.60 13.88
N GLU A 168 1.72 11.88 13.61
CA GLU A 168 0.55 12.76 13.41
C GLU A 168 0.22 12.79 11.90
N TYR A 169 -0.33 11.67 11.40
CA TYR A 169 -0.42 11.43 9.96
C TYR A 169 -1.46 12.31 9.26
N VAL A 170 -2.55 12.69 9.93
CA VAL A 170 -3.57 13.58 9.37
C VAL A 170 -2.99 14.97 9.12
N GLU A 171 -2.30 15.51 10.11
CA GLU A 171 -1.65 16.81 10.04
C GLU A 171 -0.46 16.78 9.08
N ALA A 172 0.30 15.68 9.06
CA ALA A 172 1.41 15.48 8.12
C ALA A 172 0.91 15.45 6.66
N GLU A 173 -0.17 14.74 6.39
CA GLU A 173 -0.79 14.70 5.07
C GLU A 173 -1.27 16.09 4.64
N ALA A 174 -1.92 16.82 5.53
CA ALA A 174 -2.36 18.19 5.26
C ALA A 174 -1.19 19.11 4.90
N ALA A 175 -0.09 19.05 5.65
CA ALA A 175 1.12 19.83 5.40
C ALA A 175 1.77 19.45 4.05
N PHE A 176 1.86 18.18 3.71
CA PHE A 176 2.40 17.75 2.41
C PHE A 176 1.50 18.16 1.22
N ARG A 177 0.18 18.13 1.39
CA ARG A 177 -0.75 18.61 0.35
C ARG A 177 -0.61 20.13 0.13
N GLU A 178 -0.44 20.91 1.20
CA GLU A 178 -0.15 22.34 1.08
C GLU A 178 1.22 22.57 0.39
N ALA A 179 2.23 21.76 0.71
CA ALA A 179 3.51 21.82 0.02
C ALA A 179 3.34 21.57 -1.50
N LEU A 180 2.58 20.56 -1.90
CA LEU A 180 2.30 20.26 -3.31
C LEU A 180 1.55 21.41 -4.02
N ASP A 181 0.60 22.05 -3.34
CA ASP A 181 -0.17 23.18 -3.91
C ASP A 181 0.70 24.43 -4.14
N LEU A 182 1.76 24.60 -3.36
CA LEU A 182 2.69 25.73 -3.44
C LEU A 182 3.95 25.44 -4.29
N MET A 183 4.19 24.18 -4.67
CA MET A 183 5.39 23.81 -5.43
C MET A 183 5.45 24.43 -6.82
N PRO A 184 6.64 24.82 -7.30
CA PRO A 184 6.87 25.06 -8.72
C PRO A 184 6.53 23.82 -9.56
N GLU A 185 6.04 24.00 -10.78
CA GLU A 185 5.55 22.92 -11.65
C GLU A 185 6.57 21.76 -11.81
N VAL A 186 7.86 22.07 -11.96
CA VAL A 186 8.92 21.08 -12.12
C VAL A 186 9.09 20.21 -10.85
N GLU A 187 9.00 20.85 -9.68
CA GLU A 187 9.09 20.15 -8.41
C GLU A 187 7.83 19.31 -8.16
N TYR A 188 6.66 19.88 -8.43
CA TYR A 188 5.39 19.18 -8.33
C TYR A 188 5.40 17.89 -9.17
N GLU A 189 5.73 17.96 -10.46
CA GLU A 189 5.82 16.78 -11.34
C GLU A 189 6.80 15.72 -10.81
N ARG A 190 7.91 16.16 -10.22
CA ARG A 190 8.91 15.27 -9.64
C ARG A 190 8.37 14.55 -8.40
N TRP A 191 7.60 15.24 -7.56
CA TRP A 191 7.10 14.71 -6.30
C TRP A 191 5.87 13.80 -6.47
N ILE A 192 4.98 14.12 -7.41
CA ILE A 192 3.81 13.27 -7.68
C ILE A 192 4.14 12.01 -8.50
N THR A 193 5.27 12.01 -9.23
CA THR A 193 5.67 10.86 -10.03
C THR A 193 6.17 9.74 -9.11
N PRO A 194 5.56 8.53 -9.11
CA PRO A 194 5.93 7.43 -8.20
C PRO A 194 7.22 6.72 -8.66
N ARG A 195 8.23 7.50 -9.02
CA ARG A 195 9.54 7.01 -9.45
C ARG A 195 10.17 6.16 -8.35
N TYR A 196 10.87 5.13 -8.71
CA TYR A 196 11.52 4.12 -7.88
C TYR A 196 10.59 3.10 -7.23
N ILE A 197 9.34 3.42 -6.93
CA ILE A 197 8.42 2.53 -6.21
C ILE A 197 7.49 1.72 -7.12
N VAL A 198 7.38 2.09 -8.40
CA VAL A 198 6.69 1.32 -9.44
C VAL A 198 7.65 1.00 -10.60
N THR A 199 7.21 0.20 -11.59
CA THR A 199 8.03 -0.10 -12.77
C THR A 199 8.21 1.12 -13.68
N ASP A 200 9.28 1.10 -14.49
CA ASP A 200 9.51 2.16 -15.49
C ASP A 200 8.37 2.25 -16.52
N GLU A 201 7.67 1.13 -16.76
CA GLU A 201 6.49 1.13 -17.62
C GLU A 201 5.33 1.89 -16.99
N ALA A 202 5.05 1.65 -15.70
CA ALA A 202 4.03 2.37 -14.97
C ALA A 202 4.34 3.87 -14.87
N VAL A 203 5.62 4.23 -14.61
CA VAL A 203 6.06 5.64 -14.65
C VAL A 203 5.82 6.28 -16.01
N ARG A 204 6.14 5.57 -17.11
CA ARG A 204 5.89 6.09 -18.46
C ARG A 204 4.40 6.30 -18.72
N LYS A 205 3.54 5.35 -18.35
CA LYS A 205 2.08 5.47 -18.46
C LYS A 205 1.56 6.66 -17.67
N PHE A 206 1.96 6.79 -16.41
CA PHE A 206 1.60 7.93 -15.57
C PHE A 206 1.94 9.27 -16.23
N ARG A 207 3.16 9.43 -16.73
CA ARG A 207 3.60 10.67 -17.40
C ARG A 207 2.91 10.95 -18.72
N GLN A 208 2.36 9.94 -19.39
CA GLN A 208 1.59 10.08 -20.63
C GLN A 208 0.12 10.41 -20.39
N SER A 209 -0.36 10.25 -19.18
CA SER A 209 -1.73 10.58 -18.78
C SER A 209 -1.95 12.09 -18.77
N THR A 210 -3.19 12.50 -18.93
CA THR A 210 -3.58 13.92 -18.78
C THR A 210 -3.43 14.35 -17.31
N PRO A 211 -3.28 15.65 -17.01
CA PRO A 211 -3.17 16.12 -15.62
C PRO A 211 -4.31 15.63 -14.71
N LEU A 212 -5.55 15.61 -15.21
CA LEU A 212 -6.70 15.11 -14.45
C LEU A 212 -6.58 13.61 -14.14
N GLU A 213 -6.11 12.82 -15.12
CA GLU A 213 -5.87 11.39 -14.91
C GLU A 213 -4.69 11.15 -13.96
N GLN A 214 -3.65 11.98 -14.01
CA GLN A 214 -2.52 11.91 -13.08
C GLN A 214 -2.98 12.21 -11.65
N ASP A 215 -3.80 13.24 -11.44
CA ASP A 215 -4.37 13.56 -10.12
C ASP A 215 -5.21 12.39 -9.59
N LEU A 216 -6.09 11.81 -10.40
CA LEU A 216 -6.90 10.66 -10.02
C LEU A 216 -6.04 9.42 -9.72
N GLN A 217 -5.06 9.13 -10.57
CA GLN A 217 -4.13 8.02 -10.36
C GLN A 217 -3.29 8.22 -9.09
N PHE A 218 -2.86 9.45 -8.81
CA PHE A 218 -2.12 9.79 -7.61
C PHE A 218 -2.96 9.55 -6.34
N GLU A 219 -4.18 10.08 -6.29
CA GLU A 219 -5.08 9.89 -5.14
C GLU A 219 -5.40 8.40 -4.93
N LEU A 220 -5.75 7.68 -5.99
CA LEU A 220 -6.06 6.27 -5.93
C LEU A 220 -4.86 5.42 -5.50
N PHE A 221 -3.66 5.75 -6.03
CA PHE A 221 -2.42 5.08 -5.67
C PHE A 221 -2.17 5.17 -4.16
N TRP A 222 -2.23 6.37 -3.60
CA TRP A 222 -1.91 6.55 -2.19
C TRP A 222 -3.01 6.02 -1.28
N THR A 223 -4.28 6.21 -1.64
CA THR A 223 -5.40 5.62 -0.90
C THR A 223 -5.26 4.10 -0.82
N LEU A 224 -5.00 3.42 -1.95
CA LEU A 224 -4.87 1.96 -1.94
C LEU A 224 -3.53 1.46 -1.37
N SER A 225 -2.52 2.32 -1.24
CA SER A 225 -1.26 1.96 -0.59
C SER A 225 -1.27 2.10 0.92
N ASP A 226 -2.28 2.75 1.48
CA ASP A 226 -2.48 2.86 2.90
C ASP A 226 -2.52 1.45 3.53
N PRO A 227 -1.70 1.17 4.54
CA PRO A 227 -1.65 -0.15 5.17
C PRO A 227 -2.97 -0.58 5.77
N LEU A 228 -3.61 0.28 6.55
CA LEU A 228 -4.91 0.02 7.19
C LEU A 228 -5.76 1.29 7.20
N PHE A 229 -6.89 1.27 6.50
CA PHE A 229 -7.89 2.35 6.51
C PHE A 229 -8.56 2.57 7.88
N LEU A 230 -8.30 1.68 8.84
CA LEU A 230 -8.77 1.82 10.22
C LEU A 230 -8.22 3.05 10.92
N PHE A 231 -7.06 3.54 10.50
CA PHE A 231 -6.41 4.73 11.03
C PHE A 231 -6.73 5.96 10.17
N GLU A 232 -6.84 7.12 10.82
CA GLU A 232 -7.01 8.38 10.11
C GLU A 232 -5.65 8.89 9.59
N GLY A 233 -5.67 9.47 8.39
CA GLY A 233 -4.47 9.90 7.68
C GLY A 233 -3.77 8.74 6.98
N ASN A 234 -3.06 9.06 5.91
CA ASN A 234 -2.34 8.06 5.12
C ASN A 234 -0.86 8.04 5.51
N ASP A 235 -0.51 7.15 6.43
CA ASP A 235 0.85 7.03 6.94
C ASP A 235 1.85 6.58 5.86
N ARG A 236 1.41 5.83 4.85
CA ARG A 236 2.27 5.43 3.74
C ARG A 236 2.57 6.58 2.77
N LEU A 237 1.59 7.44 2.52
CA LEU A 237 1.78 8.67 1.75
C LEU A 237 2.78 9.59 2.45
N THR A 238 2.54 9.84 3.75
CA THR A 238 3.37 10.75 4.53
C THR A 238 4.79 10.21 4.71
N ASP A 239 4.97 8.89 4.85
CA ASP A 239 6.29 8.24 4.83
C ASP A 239 7.02 8.47 3.50
N HIS A 240 6.32 8.31 2.37
CA HIS A 240 6.93 8.55 1.06
C HIS A 240 7.42 9.99 0.92
N PHE A 241 6.59 10.96 1.29
CA PHE A 241 7.00 12.36 1.23
C PHE A 241 8.10 12.71 2.24
N ALA A 242 8.07 12.12 3.43
CA ALA A 242 9.17 12.25 4.39
C ALA A 242 10.50 11.74 3.81
N ARG A 243 10.48 10.64 3.05
CA ARG A 243 11.66 10.13 2.33
C ARG A 243 12.10 11.07 1.21
N LEU A 244 11.16 11.71 0.50
CA LEU A 244 11.49 12.73 -0.50
C LEU A 244 12.13 13.97 0.14
N VAL A 245 11.60 14.47 1.25
CA VAL A 245 12.23 15.55 2.04
C VAL A 245 13.65 15.16 2.42
N ARG A 246 13.86 13.96 2.92
CA ARG A 246 15.18 13.48 3.29
C ARG A 246 16.11 13.36 2.09
N ALA A 247 15.62 12.90 0.94
CA ALA A 247 16.38 12.83 -0.30
C ALA A 247 16.80 14.23 -0.79
N GLU A 248 15.93 15.22 -0.66
CA GLU A 248 16.23 16.60 -1.00
C GLU A 248 17.31 17.19 -0.08
N ASN A 249 17.20 16.96 1.23
CA ASN A 249 18.19 17.36 2.19
C ASN A 249 19.60 16.80 1.92
N LEU A 250 19.67 15.59 1.37
CA LEU A 250 20.95 14.91 1.08
C LEU A 250 21.55 15.32 -0.27
N ARG A 251 20.81 15.97 -1.15
CA ARG A 251 21.27 16.29 -2.52
C ARG A 251 22.57 17.08 -2.53
N ASN A 252 22.74 18.03 -1.60
CA ASN A 252 23.91 18.89 -1.47
C ASN A 252 24.57 18.76 -0.08
N ALA A 253 24.42 17.60 0.55
CA ALA A 253 24.97 17.32 1.86
C ALA A 253 25.85 16.06 1.82
N ARG A 254 26.75 15.91 2.77
CA ARG A 254 27.45 14.64 2.94
C ARG A 254 26.51 13.60 3.52
N ASP A 255 26.41 12.46 2.83
CA ASP A 255 25.68 11.30 3.30
C ASP A 255 26.40 10.68 4.52
N PRO A 256 25.68 10.23 5.57
CA PRO A 256 26.26 9.50 6.70
C PRO A 256 27.08 8.25 6.30
N GLN A 257 26.80 7.68 5.14
CA GLN A 257 27.56 6.54 4.58
C GLN A 257 28.87 6.96 3.91
N GLY A 258 29.17 8.24 3.84
CA GLY A 258 30.38 8.77 3.20
C GLY A 258 30.41 8.63 1.67
N GLN A 259 29.26 8.37 1.05
CA GLN A 259 29.12 8.30 -0.40
C GLN A 259 28.68 9.64 -0.98
N GLU A 260 29.07 9.89 -2.21
CA GLU A 260 28.46 10.98 -2.97
C GLU A 260 26.99 10.68 -3.24
N TRP A 261 26.12 11.68 -3.03
CA TRP A 261 24.71 11.54 -3.32
C TRP A 261 24.48 11.28 -4.81
N GLY A 262 23.67 10.29 -5.13
CA GLY A 262 23.36 9.89 -6.50
C GLY A 262 21.98 9.25 -6.63
N ASP A 263 21.62 8.90 -7.84
CA ASP A 263 20.34 8.28 -8.15
C ASP A 263 20.15 6.93 -7.42
N ASP A 264 21.21 6.20 -7.20
CA ASP A 264 21.23 4.96 -6.42
C ASP A 264 20.97 5.18 -4.92
N SER A 265 21.51 6.24 -4.35
CA SER A 265 21.25 6.64 -2.97
C SER A 265 19.80 7.08 -2.80
N ALA A 266 19.29 7.90 -3.72
CA ALA A 266 17.90 8.34 -3.73
C ALA A 266 16.95 7.13 -3.90
N ALA A 267 17.23 6.24 -4.84
CA ALA A 267 16.43 5.04 -5.06
C ALA A 267 16.39 4.14 -3.80
N THR A 268 17.52 3.96 -3.15
CA THR A 268 17.60 3.16 -1.92
C THR A 268 16.78 3.78 -0.79
N LEU A 269 16.93 5.08 -0.55
CA LEU A 269 16.20 5.80 0.48
C LEU A 269 14.68 5.78 0.23
N ILE A 270 14.25 6.08 -0.98
CA ILE A 270 12.84 6.15 -1.31
C ILE A 270 12.18 4.76 -1.29
N ARG A 271 12.90 3.72 -1.70
CA ARG A 271 12.37 2.36 -1.71
C ARG A 271 12.35 1.71 -0.34
N TYR A 272 13.43 1.81 0.42
CA TYR A 272 13.62 1.03 1.66
C TYR A 272 13.51 1.85 2.94
N GLY A 273 13.39 3.16 2.83
CA GLY A 273 13.22 4.06 3.97
C GLY A 273 14.53 4.59 4.55
N MET A 274 14.38 5.39 5.59
CA MET A 274 15.51 5.97 6.31
C MET A 274 16.25 4.91 7.11
N ASN A 275 17.57 5.05 7.17
CA ASN A 275 18.39 4.20 8.03
C ASN A 275 18.13 4.54 9.51
N ILE A 276 17.92 3.51 10.32
CA ILE A 276 17.74 3.61 11.77
C ILE A 276 19.07 3.57 12.53
N GLY A 277 20.15 3.26 11.84
CA GLY A 277 21.50 3.21 12.39
C GLY A 277 22.53 2.82 11.33
N TYR A 278 23.78 2.91 11.71
CA TYR A 278 24.90 2.64 10.82
C TYR A 278 25.93 1.75 11.48
N SER A 279 26.57 0.88 10.70
CA SER A 279 27.72 0.09 11.13
C SER A 279 28.80 0.06 10.05
N ARG A 280 30.00 -0.41 10.40
CA ARG A 280 31.06 -0.67 9.44
C ARG A 280 31.23 -2.16 9.25
N THR A 281 31.49 -2.59 8.01
CA THR A 281 31.89 -3.97 7.73
C THR A 281 33.29 -4.24 8.30
N GLN A 282 33.54 -5.47 8.75
CA GLN A 282 34.90 -5.92 9.03
C GLN A 282 35.64 -6.16 7.72
N ASN A 283 36.96 -5.84 7.69
CA ASN A 283 37.77 -6.24 6.54
C ASN A 283 37.87 -7.77 6.46
N ALA A 284 37.22 -8.35 5.49
CA ALA A 284 37.24 -9.81 5.30
C ALA A 284 38.59 -10.34 4.76
N MET A 285 39.46 -9.52 4.17
CA MET A 285 40.75 -9.95 3.62
C MET A 285 41.84 -8.85 3.72
N ALA A 286 42.88 -9.11 4.47
CA ALA A 286 44.19 -8.55 4.18
C ALA A 286 44.71 -9.26 2.92
N THR A 287 44.51 -8.69 1.73
CA THR A 287 45.18 -9.19 0.51
C THR A 287 46.65 -8.81 0.61
N VAL A 288 47.44 -9.74 1.12
CA VAL A 288 48.89 -9.68 1.04
C VAL A 288 49.24 -10.03 -0.41
N GLY A 289 49.26 -9.03 -1.29
CA GLY A 289 49.88 -9.12 -2.61
C GLY A 289 51.39 -9.05 -2.49
N PRO A 290 52.18 -9.74 -3.32
CA PRO A 290 53.65 -9.63 -3.31
C PRO A 290 54.03 -8.24 -3.79
N GLY A 291 54.33 -7.34 -2.85
CA GLY A 291 54.90 -6.03 -3.12
C GLY A 291 54.21 -4.80 -2.52
N GLY A 292 53.20 -4.92 -1.69
CA GLY A 292 52.49 -3.78 -1.15
C GLY A 292 52.17 -3.91 0.35
N ASN A 293 52.85 -3.18 1.21
CA ASN A 293 52.46 -2.94 2.60
C ASN A 293 51.41 -1.83 2.70
N GLY A 294 50.29 -1.97 1.97
CA GLY A 294 49.18 -1.03 2.06
C GLY A 294 47.95 -1.78 2.59
N LEU A 295 47.57 -1.59 3.84
CA LEU A 295 46.25 -1.89 4.35
C LEU A 295 45.26 -0.94 3.65
N ASN A 296 44.74 -1.33 2.51
CA ASN A 296 43.56 -0.64 1.94
C ASN A 296 42.43 -0.88 2.91
N ASP A 297 41.99 0.15 3.59
CA ASP A 297 40.79 0.13 4.41
C ASP A 297 39.59 -0.01 3.48
N THR A 298 39.10 -1.25 3.29
CA THR A 298 37.95 -1.59 2.47
C THR A 298 36.65 -1.60 3.28
N ARG A 299 36.72 -1.08 4.53
CA ARG A 299 35.51 -0.99 5.35
C ARG A 299 34.49 -0.08 4.68
N ARG A 300 33.28 -0.60 4.52
CA ARG A 300 32.14 0.15 4.00
C ARG A 300 31.19 0.49 5.14
N MET A 301 30.58 1.65 5.07
CA MET A 301 29.45 1.99 5.91
C MET A 301 28.23 1.23 5.39
N VAL A 302 27.47 0.66 6.31
CA VAL A 302 26.21 -0.04 6.05
C VAL A 302 25.11 0.67 6.82
N GLY A 303 24.11 1.10 6.11
CA GLY A 303 22.87 1.60 6.72
C GLY A 303 21.96 0.43 7.09
N HIS A 304 21.35 0.51 8.25
CA HIS A 304 20.39 -0.47 8.74
C HIS A 304 18.98 0.06 8.65
N HIS A 305 18.11 -0.72 8.07
CA HIS A 305 16.69 -0.45 8.00
C HIS A 305 15.94 -1.18 9.12
N HIS A 306 14.70 -0.80 9.36
CA HIS A 306 13.88 -1.49 10.35
C HIS A 306 13.72 -2.96 9.95
N PRO A 307 14.05 -3.95 10.83
CA PRO A 307 14.12 -5.37 10.46
C PRO A 307 12.77 -5.96 9.99
N LYS A 308 11.67 -5.35 10.41
CA LYS A 308 10.31 -5.76 10.03
C LYS A 308 9.69 -4.92 8.93
N SER A 309 10.47 -4.03 8.31
CA SER A 309 9.98 -3.27 7.17
C SER A 309 9.69 -4.22 6.02
N ARG A 310 8.43 -4.61 5.87
CA ARG A 310 7.94 -5.41 4.75
C ARG A 310 7.24 -4.50 3.76
N GLY A 311 7.36 -4.81 2.48
CA GLY A 311 6.62 -4.06 1.48
C GLY A 311 5.15 -4.44 1.51
N TYR A 312 4.29 -3.49 1.83
CA TYR A 312 2.88 -3.58 1.50
C TYR A 312 2.73 -3.03 0.10
N LEU A 313 2.88 -3.91 -0.87
CA LEU A 313 2.68 -3.55 -2.24
C LEU A 313 1.29 -3.89 -2.69
N PHE A 314 0.82 -2.99 -3.45
CA PHE A 314 -0.31 -3.14 -4.32
C PHE A 314 0.22 -3.42 -5.72
N PRO A 315 -0.47 -4.25 -6.50
CA PRO A 315 -0.09 -4.53 -7.87
C PRO A 315 -0.23 -3.27 -8.72
N GLU A 316 0.64 -3.07 -9.68
CA GLU A 316 0.61 -1.90 -10.58
C GLU A 316 -0.70 -1.79 -11.38
N GLN A 317 -1.44 -2.88 -11.50
CA GLN A 317 -2.76 -2.92 -12.13
C GLN A 317 -3.78 -2.00 -11.45
N PHE A 318 -3.58 -1.63 -10.19
CA PHE A 318 -4.49 -0.69 -9.49
C PHE A 318 -4.57 0.67 -10.20
N LEU A 319 -3.53 1.07 -10.95
CA LEU A 319 -3.55 2.27 -11.78
C LEU A 319 -4.54 2.20 -12.96
N GLN A 320 -5.09 1.02 -13.26
CA GLN A 320 -5.98 0.80 -14.39
C GLN A 320 -7.38 0.34 -13.96
N SER A 321 -7.47 -0.66 -13.11
CA SER A 321 -8.73 -1.30 -12.72
C SER A 321 -8.61 -1.96 -11.34
N PRO A 322 -8.57 -1.18 -10.26
CA PRO A 322 -8.36 -1.71 -8.92
C PRO A 322 -9.45 -2.71 -8.49
N ALA A 323 -10.68 -2.53 -8.96
CA ALA A 323 -11.77 -3.45 -8.69
C ALA A 323 -11.65 -4.82 -9.39
N GLU A 324 -10.70 -5.00 -10.29
CA GLU A 324 -10.45 -6.27 -10.99
C GLU A 324 -9.23 -7.03 -10.44
N ILE A 325 -8.52 -6.45 -9.46
CA ILE A 325 -7.34 -7.05 -8.87
C ILE A 325 -7.74 -8.24 -8.01
N LEU A 326 -7.09 -9.38 -8.23
CA LEU A 326 -7.35 -10.60 -7.50
C LEU A 326 -6.86 -10.48 -6.04
N PRO A 327 -7.55 -11.13 -5.07
CA PRO A 327 -7.20 -11.04 -3.65
C PRO A 327 -5.74 -11.38 -3.34
N GLU A 328 -5.20 -12.41 -3.98
CA GLU A 328 -3.81 -12.86 -3.81
C GLU A 328 -2.77 -11.85 -4.29
N SER A 329 -3.14 -10.97 -5.22
CA SER A 329 -2.23 -9.96 -5.76
C SER A 329 -1.99 -8.79 -4.80
N TRP A 330 -2.81 -8.65 -3.75
CA TRP A 330 -2.63 -7.63 -2.71
C TRP A 330 -1.58 -8.02 -1.66
N ILE A 331 -1.06 -9.24 -1.71
CA ILE A 331 -0.04 -9.76 -0.80
C ILE A 331 1.20 -10.06 -1.60
N THR A 332 2.23 -9.24 -1.45
CA THR A 332 3.53 -9.43 -2.11
C THR A 332 4.60 -9.81 -1.09
N GLY A 333 5.45 -10.73 -1.48
CA GLY A 333 6.61 -11.10 -0.67
C GLY A 333 7.66 -9.98 -0.64
N PRO A 334 8.55 -9.93 0.37
CA PRO A 334 9.60 -8.91 0.47
C PRO A 334 10.51 -8.82 -0.76
N ARG A 335 10.69 -9.94 -1.49
CA ARG A 335 11.51 -9.98 -2.72
C ARG A 335 10.81 -9.43 -3.95
N GLU A 336 9.47 -9.46 -3.95
CA GLU A 336 8.65 -8.94 -5.05
C GLU A 336 8.34 -7.47 -4.86
N ALA A 337 8.43 -7.02 -3.60
CA ALA A 337 8.15 -5.66 -3.20
C ALA A 337 9.24 -4.70 -3.69
N ARG A 338 8.86 -3.68 -4.46
CA ARG A 338 9.78 -2.61 -4.88
C ARG A 338 10.07 -1.59 -3.80
N THR A 339 9.26 -1.53 -2.75
CA THR A 339 9.40 -0.59 -1.65
C THR A 339 9.01 -1.25 -0.34
N TRP A 340 9.60 -0.78 0.76
CA TRP A 340 9.32 -1.29 2.10
C TRP A 340 8.74 -0.18 2.96
N TYR A 341 7.70 -0.56 3.68
CA TYR A 341 7.11 0.24 4.74
C TYR A 341 6.51 -0.70 5.78
N ALA A 342 6.53 -0.30 7.03
CA ALA A 342 5.85 -0.98 8.12
C ALA A 342 5.31 0.08 9.08
N PRO A 343 3.98 0.17 9.26
CA PRO A 343 3.40 1.15 10.17
C PRO A 343 3.81 0.86 11.61
N PRO A 344 4.18 1.88 12.41
CA PRO A 344 4.63 1.68 13.79
C PRO A 344 3.56 1.06 14.71
N TYR A 345 2.29 1.25 14.38
CA TYR A 345 1.16 0.70 15.14
C TYR A 345 0.90 -0.78 14.84
N ALA A 346 1.28 -1.25 13.64
CA ALA A 346 1.16 -2.64 13.22
C ALA A 346 2.32 -3.02 12.28
N PRO A 347 3.55 -3.17 12.80
CA PRO A 347 4.71 -3.48 11.97
C PRO A 347 4.64 -4.85 11.30
N ASP A 348 3.73 -5.72 11.73
CA ASP A 348 3.43 -7.00 11.09
C ASP A 348 1.95 -7.04 10.70
N ILE A 349 1.68 -6.82 9.40
CA ILE A 349 0.32 -6.97 8.83
C ILE A 349 0.27 -8.29 8.07
N ARG A 350 -0.73 -9.10 8.38
CA ARG A 350 -0.92 -10.46 7.85
C ARG A 350 -2.17 -10.56 7.00
N GLY A 351 -2.27 -11.67 6.27
CA GLY A 351 -3.51 -12.04 5.60
C GLY A 351 -4.60 -12.32 6.62
N LEU A 352 -5.82 -11.91 6.28
CA LEU A 352 -7.04 -12.17 7.03
C LEU A 352 -7.79 -13.29 6.33
N GLU A 353 -8.27 -14.28 7.07
CA GLU A 353 -9.23 -15.23 6.49
C GLU A 353 -10.55 -14.54 6.27
N THR A 354 -11.03 -14.57 5.05
CA THR A 354 -12.26 -13.87 4.68
C THR A 354 -13.11 -14.65 3.71
N GLN A 355 -14.40 -14.35 3.79
CA GLN A 355 -15.37 -14.66 2.76
C GLN A 355 -16.23 -13.43 2.51
N VAL A 356 -16.12 -12.84 1.32
CA VAL A 356 -16.93 -11.68 0.93
C VAL A 356 -17.94 -12.12 -0.12
N GLY A 357 -19.19 -11.71 0.03
CA GLY A 357 -20.26 -11.99 -0.91
C GLY A 357 -21.18 -10.80 -1.13
N ARG A 358 -21.72 -10.71 -2.36
CA ARG A 358 -22.60 -9.64 -2.80
C ARG A 358 -24.02 -10.15 -2.98
N PHE A 359 -24.94 -9.41 -2.43
CA PHE A 359 -26.38 -9.63 -2.56
C PHE A 359 -27.05 -8.35 -3.04
N ARG A 360 -28.32 -8.43 -3.44
CA ARG A 360 -29.10 -7.25 -3.83
C ARG A 360 -30.15 -6.91 -2.78
N ARG A 361 -30.33 -5.62 -2.55
CA ARG A 361 -31.40 -5.09 -1.70
C ARG A 361 -32.09 -3.94 -2.43
N GLY A 362 -33.08 -4.29 -3.26
CA GLY A 362 -33.71 -3.32 -4.14
C GLY A 362 -32.75 -2.80 -5.21
N GLN A 363 -32.45 -1.49 -5.15
CA GLN A 363 -31.50 -0.84 -6.05
C GLN A 363 -30.05 -0.88 -5.50
N GLU A 364 -29.86 -1.24 -4.25
CA GLU A 364 -28.57 -1.26 -3.59
C GLU A 364 -27.94 -2.65 -3.62
N MET A 365 -26.65 -2.69 -3.38
CA MET A 365 -25.84 -3.86 -3.13
C MET A 365 -25.67 -4.03 -1.62
N LEU A 366 -25.86 -5.25 -1.11
CA LEU A 366 -25.46 -5.65 0.23
C LEU A 366 -24.18 -6.46 0.13
N VAL A 367 -23.11 -5.99 0.72
CA VAL A 367 -21.85 -6.73 0.87
C VAL A 367 -21.81 -7.37 2.24
N VAL A 368 -21.59 -8.68 2.27
CA VAL A 368 -21.43 -9.47 3.48
C VAL A 368 -19.97 -9.91 3.56
N GLY A 369 -19.25 -9.52 4.62
CA GLY A 369 -17.86 -9.84 4.84
C GLY A 369 -17.66 -10.60 6.15
N ALA A 370 -17.38 -11.89 6.09
CA ALA A 370 -16.95 -12.67 7.24
C ALA A 370 -15.43 -12.65 7.34
N TYR A 371 -14.90 -12.52 8.56
CA TYR A 371 -13.47 -12.34 8.79
C TYR A 371 -13.00 -13.02 10.06
N ARG A 372 -11.70 -13.43 10.04
CA ARG A 372 -10.98 -13.97 11.18
C ARG A 372 -9.47 -13.77 11.00
N PRO A 373 -8.75 -13.22 12.00
CA PRO A 373 -7.30 -13.12 12.02
C PRO A 373 -6.62 -14.48 11.87
N THR A 374 -5.57 -14.54 11.04
CA THR A 374 -4.72 -15.72 10.93
C THR A 374 -3.68 -15.71 12.04
N LEU A 375 -3.45 -16.87 12.68
CA LEU A 375 -2.37 -17.02 13.66
C LEU A 375 -1.02 -17.18 12.96
N PRO A 376 0.12 -16.84 13.64
CA PRO A 376 1.44 -17.10 13.09
C PRO A 376 1.63 -18.60 12.88
N SER A 377 2.08 -18.98 11.69
CA SER A 377 2.58 -20.33 11.46
C SER A 377 3.98 -20.47 12.05
N ASP A 378 4.29 -21.58 12.71
CA ASP A 378 5.61 -21.89 13.23
C ASP A 378 6.60 -22.05 12.08
N GLY A 379 7.14 -20.93 11.60
CA GLY A 379 8.43 -20.86 10.92
C GLY A 379 8.54 -21.32 9.46
N SER A 380 7.45 -21.50 8.71
CA SER A 380 7.55 -21.79 7.27
C SER A 380 6.96 -20.69 6.40
N PRO A 381 7.71 -20.12 5.41
CA PRO A 381 7.14 -19.21 4.44
C PRO A 381 6.09 -19.95 3.60
N GLY A 382 4.81 -19.56 3.74
CA GLY A 382 3.71 -20.11 2.95
C GLY A 382 2.79 -21.12 3.63
N SER A 383 3.09 -21.57 4.86
CA SER A 383 2.20 -22.45 5.61
C SER A 383 1.23 -21.61 6.45
N VAL A 384 0.03 -21.42 5.94
CA VAL A 384 -1.09 -20.96 6.75
C VAL A 384 -1.57 -22.17 7.54
N VAL A 385 -1.02 -22.35 8.74
CA VAL A 385 -1.54 -23.38 9.65
C VAL A 385 -2.77 -22.79 10.34
N SER A 386 -3.93 -23.33 10.02
CA SER A 386 -5.15 -23.12 10.79
C SER A 386 -5.03 -23.82 12.15
N ALA A 387 -4.33 -23.18 13.08
CA ALA A 387 -4.43 -23.61 14.49
C ALA A 387 -5.72 -23.01 15.07
N TRP A 388 -6.80 -23.73 14.96
CA TRP A 388 -8.11 -23.38 15.52
C TRP A 388 -8.17 -23.73 17.00
N GLY A 389 -7.64 -22.84 17.82
CA GLY A 389 -8.03 -22.71 19.21
C GLY A 389 -8.88 -21.44 19.38
N PRO A 390 -9.67 -21.32 20.44
CA PRO A 390 -10.36 -20.07 20.73
C PRO A 390 -9.34 -18.92 20.74
N SER A 391 -9.69 -17.80 20.18
CA SER A 391 -9.02 -16.51 19.92
C SER A 391 -7.86 -16.05 20.83
N ASP A 392 -6.93 -16.91 21.18
CA ASP A 392 -5.77 -16.59 22.04
C ASP A 392 -4.72 -15.70 21.33
N GLY A 393 -4.98 -15.32 20.06
CA GLY A 393 -4.03 -14.59 19.23
C GLY A 393 -4.19 -13.07 19.23
N VAL A 394 -5.34 -12.54 19.63
CA VAL A 394 -5.59 -11.08 19.67
C VAL A 394 -5.56 -10.62 21.11
N LYS A 395 -4.49 -9.93 21.50
CA LYS A 395 -4.30 -9.39 22.84
C LYS A 395 -4.72 -7.94 22.88
N GLY A 396 -5.83 -7.63 23.52
CA GLY A 396 -6.33 -6.27 23.70
C GLY A 396 -7.60 -5.97 22.90
N PRO A 397 -8.10 -4.74 22.94
CA PRO A 397 -9.27 -4.35 22.17
C PRO A 397 -8.94 -4.44 20.67
N ALA A 398 -9.57 -5.39 19.98
CA ALA A 398 -9.50 -5.50 18.55
C ALA A 398 -10.46 -4.50 17.91
N TYR A 399 -10.01 -3.87 16.83
CA TYR A 399 -10.86 -3.07 15.96
C TYR A 399 -10.92 -3.76 14.60
N ALA A 400 -12.12 -3.97 14.12
CA ALA A 400 -12.35 -4.53 12.80
C ALA A 400 -13.19 -3.57 11.97
N ALA A 401 -12.99 -3.56 10.65
CA ALA A 401 -13.84 -2.82 9.74
C ALA A 401 -13.92 -3.49 8.36
N LEU A 402 -15.03 -3.27 7.69
CA LEU A 402 -15.22 -3.49 6.27
C LEU A 402 -15.34 -2.13 5.60
N PHE A 403 -14.48 -1.87 4.62
CA PHE A 403 -14.47 -0.70 3.77
C PHE A 403 -14.87 -1.08 2.34
N LEU A 404 -15.60 -0.20 1.69
CA LEU A 404 -15.80 -0.20 0.23
C LEU A 404 -15.25 1.11 -0.32
N MET A 405 -14.10 1.04 -0.97
CA MET A 405 -13.42 2.17 -1.60
C MET A 405 -13.88 2.28 -3.05
N PRO A 406 -14.60 3.33 -3.44
CA PRO A 406 -15.01 3.53 -4.83
C PRO A 406 -13.80 3.71 -5.76
N GLU A 407 -13.84 3.12 -6.94
CA GLU A 407 -12.77 3.21 -7.94
C GLU A 407 -12.62 4.62 -8.53
N ASP A 408 -13.63 5.46 -8.40
CA ASP A 408 -13.63 6.86 -8.86
C ASP A 408 -13.09 7.86 -7.83
N GLY A 409 -12.62 7.38 -6.66
CA GLY A 409 -12.06 8.21 -5.61
C GLY A 409 -13.07 8.95 -4.74
N ALA A 410 -14.34 8.56 -4.78
CA ALA A 410 -15.35 9.08 -3.83
C ALA A 410 -15.07 8.59 -2.40
N ASP A 411 -15.74 9.23 -1.43
CA ASP A 411 -15.61 8.86 -0.02
C ASP A 411 -15.99 7.38 0.20
N PRO A 412 -15.24 6.62 1.01
CA PRO A 412 -15.51 5.22 1.25
C PRO A 412 -16.75 5.00 2.11
N GLU A 413 -17.51 3.94 1.81
CA GLU A 413 -18.50 3.39 2.72
C GLU A 413 -17.82 2.46 3.72
N LEU A 414 -18.22 2.47 4.98
CA LEU A 414 -17.59 1.64 6.00
C LEU A 414 -18.54 1.22 7.12
N VAL A 415 -18.23 0.06 7.73
CA VAL A 415 -18.83 -0.42 8.99
C VAL A 415 -17.73 -0.94 9.90
N ARG A 416 -17.84 -0.68 11.21
CA ARG A 416 -16.85 -1.08 12.22
C ARG A 416 -17.42 -2.07 13.24
N SER A 417 -16.53 -2.84 13.87
CA SER A 417 -16.82 -3.75 14.97
C SER A 417 -15.67 -3.72 16.00
N SER A 418 -15.99 -4.02 17.24
CA SER A 418 -15.00 -4.28 18.29
C SER A 418 -14.60 -5.76 18.42
N GLU A 419 -15.26 -6.62 17.65
CA GLU A 419 -15.01 -8.07 17.70
C GLU A 419 -13.83 -8.42 16.78
N PRO A 420 -12.89 -9.27 17.23
CA PRO A 420 -11.75 -9.68 16.43
C PRO A 420 -12.11 -10.63 15.28
N GLU A 421 -13.24 -11.32 15.39
CA GLU A 421 -13.77 -12.22 14.38
C GLU A 421 -15.28 -12.02 14.27
N GLY A 422 -15.85 -12.12 13.08
CA GLY A 422 -17.29 -11.95 12.91
C GLY A 422 -17.73 -11.80 11.47
N VAL A 423 -18.92 -11.22 11.34
CA VAL A 423 -19.51 -10.90 10.04
C VAL A 423 -19.94 -9.43 10.04
N LEU A 424 -19.51 -8.69 9.06
CA LEU A 424 -19.90 -7.30 8.81
C LEU A 424 -20.76 -7.22 7.55
N THR A 425 -21.73 -6.33 7.57
CA THR A 425 -22.59 -6.07 6.41
C THR A 425 -22.58 -4.59 6.09
N LEU A 426 -22.50 -4.28 4.79
CA LEU A 426 -22.48 -2.91 4.31
C LEU A 426 -23.34 -2.77 3.08
N GLN A 427 -24.21 -1.76 3.05
CA GLN A 427 -25.02 -1.42 1.88
C GLN A 427 -24.33 -0.30 1.09
N ALA A 428 -24.31 -0.42 -0.22
CA ALA A 428 -23.76 0.56 -1.14
C ALA A 428 -24.52 0.56 -2.47
N TRP A 429 -24.35 1.58 -3.28
CA TRP A 429 -24.87 1.59 -4.63
C TRP A 429 -24.12 0.57 -5.51
N PRO A 430 -24.77 0.01 -6.54
CA PRO A 430 -24.06 -0.78 -7.54
C PRO A 430 -22.93 0.04 -8.17
N GLY A 431 -21.75 -0.58 -8.31
CA GLY A 431 -20.55 0.12 -8.77
C GLY A 431 -19.32 -0.77 -8.74
N ARG A 432 -18.19 -0.11 -8.84
CA ARG A 432 -16.85 -0.71 -8.83
C ARG A 432 -16.10 -0.24 -7.59
N TYR A 433 -15.69 -1.18 -6.75
CA TYR A 433 -15.08 -0.91 -5.45
C TYR A 433 -13.89 -1.82 -5.20
N VAL A 434 -12.99 -1.39 -4.35
CA VAL A 434 -12.09 -2.26 -3.61
C VAL A 434 -12.64 -2.44 -2.20
N SER A 435 -12.98 -3.65 -1.82
CA SER A 435 -13.30 -3.95 -0.43
C SER A 435 -12.02 -4.21 0.35
N SER A 436 -11.95 -3.67 1.58
CA SER A 436 -10.91 -3.99 2.56
C SER A 436 -11.57 -4.46 3.84
N LEU A 437 -11.29 -5.68 4.25
CA LEU A 437 -11.56 -6.18 5.60
C LEU A 437 -10.27 -6.06 6.40
N GLU A 438 -10.35 -5.41 7.54
CA GLU A 438 -9.18 -5.08 8.35
C GLU A 438 -9.45 -5.37 9.82
N VAL A 439 -8.43 -5.86 10.52
CA VAL A 439 -8.43 -6.06 11.97
C VAL A 439 -7.10 -5.56 12.53
N VAL A 440 -7.12 -4.89 13.67
CA VAL A 440 -5.91 -4.44 14.35
C VAL A 440 -5.96 -4.78 15.85
N ASP A 441 -4.82 -5.25 16.37
CA ASP A 441 -4.51 -5.38 17.79
C ASP A 441 -3.42 -4.35 18.13
N LEU A 442 -3.82 -3.27 18.80
CA LEU A 442 -2.91 -2.18 19.16
C LEU A 442 -1.93 -2.58 20.27
N GLU A 443 -2.33 -3.45 21.21
CA GLU A 443 -1.45 -3.90 22.28
C GLU A 443 -0.40 -4.88 21.74
N GLY A 444 -0.81 -5.81 20.87
CA GLY A 444 0.07 -6.75 20.20
C GLY A 444 0.86 -6.14 19.05
N LYS A 445 0.54 -4.90 18.62
CA LYS A 445 1.09 -4.24 17.42
C LYS A 445 1.03 -5.12 16.19
N GLN A 446 -0.12 -5.70 15.95
CA GLN A 446 -0.39 -6.57 14.83
C GLN A 446 -1.60 -6.10 14.04
N GLY A 447 -1.56 -6.30 12.74
CA GLY A 447 -2.66 -6.03 11.84
C GLY A 447 -2.96 -7.23 10.95
N TRP A 448 -4.20 -7.30 10.48
CA TRP A 448 -4.62 -8.25 9.45
C TRP A 448 -5.48 -7.53 8.43
N ARG A 449 -5.29 -7.90 7.18
CA ARG A 449 -6.08 -7.30 6.12
C ARG A 449 -6.31 -8.28 4.97
N ALA A 450 -7.47 -8.14 4.33
CA ALA A 450 -7.75 -8.75 3.04
C ALA A 450 -8.43 -7.73 2.13
N ARG A 451 -7.88 -7.54 0.95
CA ARG A 451 -8.42 -6.64 -0.08
C ARG A 451 -8.82 -7.44 -1.31
N GLN A 452 -9.93 -7.08 -1.91
CA GLN A 452 -10.38 -7.65 -3.18
C GLN A 452 -11.29 -6.68 -3.92
N GLY A 453 -11.38 -6.86 -5.22
CA GLY A 453 -12.34 -6.12 -6.03
C GLY A 453 -13.77 -6.57 -5.77
N VAL A 454 -14.69 -5.61 -5.78
CA VAL A 454 -16.14 -5.82 -5.71
C VAL A 454 -16.76 -5.05 -6.86
N VAL A 455 -17.30 -5.79 -7.84
CA VAL A 455 -17.98 -5.20 -8.99
C VAL A 455 -19.42 -5.67 -9.02
N GLN A 456 -20.36 -4.75 -8.97
CA GLN A 456 -21.78 -5.02 -9.04
C GLN A 456 -22.43 -4.16 -10.11
N GLU A 457 -22.79 -4.77 -11.22
CA GLU A 457 -23.55 -4.11 -12.25
C GLU A 457 -25.03 -3.96 -11.85
N PRO A 458 -25.72 -2.90 -12.28
CA PRO A 458 -27.16 -2.79 -12.13
C PRO A 458 -27.87 -3.99 -12.77
N LEU A 459 -28.92 -4.51 -12.13
CA LEU A 459 -29.71 -5.59 -12.72
C LEU A 459 -30.55 -5.05 -13.87
N ILE A 460 -30.29 -5.55 -15.06
CA ILE A 460 -31.09 -5.20 -16.25
C ILE A 460 -32.43 -5.91 -16.15
N PRO A 461 -33.55 -5.19 -16.29
CA PRO A 461 -34.89 -5.82 -16.29
C PRO A 461 -35.00 -6.92 -17.32
N GLY A 462 -35.49 -8.09 -16.88
CA GLY A 462 -35.64 -9.27 -17.74
C GLY A 462 -34.42 -10.19 -17.82
N LEU A 463 -33.30 -9.81 -17.24
CA LEU A 463 -32.17 -10.72 -17.03
C LEU A 463 -32.29 -11.42 -15.67
N VAL A 464 -31.77 -12.64 -15.61
CA VAL A 464 -31.61 -13.39 -14.36
C VAL A 464 -30.19 -13.15 -13.83
N GLY A 465 -30.11 -12.89 -12.54
CA GLY A 465 -28.85 -12.76 -11.82
C GLY A 465 -28.81 -13.69 -10.61
N VAL A 466 -27.60 -13.97 -10.14
CA VAL A 466 -27.36 -14.77 -8.94
C VAL A 466 -26.39 -13.97 -8.05
N SER A 467 -26.59 -14.03 -6.73
CA SER A 467 -25.62 -13.50 -5.75
C SER A 467 -24.32 -14.32 -5.77
N ASP A 468 -23.33 -13.87 -5.04
CA ASP A 468 -22.20 -14.74 -4.69
C ASP A 468 -22.68 -15.92 -3.83
N LEU A 469 -21.99 -17.07 -3.95
CA LEU A 469 -22.19 -18.20 -3.07
C LEU A 469 -21.53 -17.90 -1.71
N MET A 470 -22.26 -18.16 -0.61
CA MET A 470 -21.69 -18.05 0.73
C MET A 470 -21.72 -19.41 1.43
N ILE A 471 -20.58 -19.80 1.99
CA ILE A 471 -20.41 -21.03 2.76
C ILE A 471 -20.63 -20.71 4.23
N LEU A 472 -21.50 -21.46 4.89
CA LEU A 472 -21.77 -21.28 6.31
C LEU A 472 -20.88 -22.20 7.16
N ARG A 473 -20.87 -21.97 8.45
CA ARG A 473 -20.16 -22.80 9.43
C ARG A 473 -20.75 -24.20 9.44
N GLU A 474 -19.91 -25.19 9.70
CA GLU A 474 -20.30 -26.58 9.85
C GLU A 474 -21.43 -26.72 10.91
N ASN A 475 -22.33 -27.68 10.72
CA ASN A 475 -23.47 -27.95 11.61
C ASN A 475 -24.46 -26.77 11.79
N THR A 476 -24.42 -25.77 10.92
CA THR A 476 -25.44 -24.71 10.90
C THR A 476 -26.73 -25.31 10.33
N PRO A 477 -27.89 -25.15 10.99
CA PRO A 477 -29.17 -25.50 10.40
C PRO A 477 -29.38 -24.76 9.07
N LEU A 478 -30.02 -25.38 8.10
CA LEU A 478 -30.33 -24.74 6.82
C LEU A 478 -31.20 -23.49 7.06
N PRO A 479 -30.69 -22.29 6.75
CA PRO A 479 -31.48 -21.08 6.93
C PRO A 479 -32.54 -20.94 5.82
N GLU A 480 -33.62 -20.26 6.15
CA GLU A 480 -34.72 -19.96 5.20
C GLU A 480 -34.56 -18.55 4.58
N THR A 481 -33.75 -17.69 5.20
CA THR A 481 -33.51 -16.30 4.77
C THR A 481 -32.04 -15.95 4.84
N LEU A 482 -31.65 -14.90 4.11
CA LEU A 482 -30.28 -14.38 4.16
C LEU A 482 -29.94 -13.82 5.54
N GLU A 483 -30.89 -13.18 6.20
CA GLU A 483 -30.75 -12.61 7.54
C GLU A 483 -30.40 -13.68 8.59
N GLU A 484 -30.97 -14.89 8.45
CA GLU A 484 -30.62 -16.04 9.29
C GLU A 484 -29.25 -16.63 8.92
N ALA A 485 -28.87 -16.56 7.64
CA ALA A 485 -27.59 -17.08 7.14
C ALA A 485 -26.40 -16.23 7.57
N ILE A 486 -26.52 -14.89 7.51
CA ILE A 486 -25.43 -13.92 7.73
C ILE A 486 -24.61 -14.19 9.00
N PRO A 487 -25.19 -14.38 10.21
CA PRO A 487 -24.41 -14.59 11.42
C PRO A 487 -23.59 -15.90 11.39
N ASN A 488 -23.95 -16.83 10.53
CA ASN A 488 -23.34 -18.15 10.42
C ASN A 488 -22.36 -18.27 9.24
N VAL A 489 -22.11 -17.19 8.50
CA VAL A 489 -21.11 -17.21 7.42
C VAL A 489 -19.73 -17.51 8.02
N ARG A 490 -19.05 -18.50 7.44
CA ARG A 490 -17.70 -18.85 7.89
C ARG A 490 -16.68 -17.83 7.35
N PRO A 491 -15.65 -17.50 8.12
CA PRO A 491 -14.65 -16.51 7.69
C PRO A 491 -13.76 -17.01 6.55
N GLY A 492 -13.51 -18.30 6.45
CA GLY A 492 -12.60 -18.85 5.44
C GLY A 492 -13.27 -19.80 4.46
N VAL A 493 -12.60 -20.06 3.36
CA VAL A 493 -13.02 -21.00 2.31
C VAL A 493 -12.15 -22.27 2.26
N ARG A 494 -11.48 -22.58 3.38
CA ARG A 494 -10.70 -23.82 3.54
C ARG A 494 -11.59 -24.92 4.07
N LEU A 495 -11.61 -26.07 3.39
CA LEU A 495 -12.51 -27.18 3.64
C LEU A 495 -11.72 -28.48 3.71
N THR A 496 -12.23 -29.46 4.49
CA THR A 496 -11.64 -30.79 4.58
C THR A 496 -12.57 -31.83 3.96
N PRO A 497 -12.04 -32.87 3.28
CA PRO A 497 -12.85 -33.95 2.72
C PRO A 497 -13.80 -34.59 3.75
N GLY A 498 -15.08 -34.73 3.39
CA GLY A 498 -16.14 -35.23 4.28
C GLY A 498 -16.76 -34.19 5.19
N GLU A 499 -16.30 -32.93 5.16
CA GLU A 499 -16.93 -31.82 5.89
C GLU A 499 -18.32 -31.50 5.30
N ARG A 500 -19.32 -31.27 6.18
CA ARG A 500 -20.68 -30.89 5.80
C ARG A 500 -20.91 -29.43 6.13
N PHE A 501 -21.37 -28.68 5.15
CA PHE A 501 -21.63 -27.25 5.31
C PHE A 501 -22.79 -26.79 4.43
N PRO A 502 -23.60 -25.82 4.89
CA PRO A 502 -24.56 -25.17 4.05
C PRO A 502 -23.91 -24.19 3.09
N VAL A 503 -24.42 -24.15 1.86
CA VAL A 503 -24.15 -23.13 0.85
C VAL A 503 -25.43 -22.35 0.60
N VAL A 504 -25.32 -21.02 0.56
CA VAL A 504 -26.47 -20.14 0.37
C VAL A 504 -26.25 -19.16 -0.78
N TRP A 505 -27.33 -18.81 -1.46
CA TRP A 505 -27.36 -17.80 -2.53
C TRP A 505 -28.74 -17.21 -2.72
N GLU A 506 -28.83 -16.12 -3.47
CA GLU A 506 -30.08 -15.54 -3.94
C GLU A 506 -30.13 -15.52 -5.48
N VAL A 507 -31.32 -15.71 -6.02
CA VAL A 507 -31.62 -15.60 -7.46
C VAL A 507 -32.56 -14.42 -7.69
N TYR A 508 -32.26 -13.62 -8.70
CA TYR A 508 -32.96 -12.39 -9.03
C TYR A 508 -33.52 -12.46 -10.45
N GLY A 509 -34.72 -11.90 -10.70
CA GLY A 509 -35.28 -11.72 -12.03
C GLY A 509 -35.86 -12.97 -12.66
N LEU A 510 -36.13 -14.04 -11.89
CA LEU A 510 -36.90 -15.18 -12.34
C LEU A 510 -38.36 -14.77 -12.56
N ARG A 511 -39.01 -15.42 -13.53
CA ARG A 511 -40.45 -15.30 -13.72
C ARG A 511 -41.19 -16.15 -12.69
N ILE A 512 -42.46 -15.81 -12.48
CA ILE A 512 -43.36 -16.57 -11.60
C ILE A 512 -43.45 -18.02 -12.12
N PHE A 513 -43.19 -18.98 -11.23
CA PHE A 513 -43.17 -20.42 -11.50
C PHE A 513 -42.28 -20.85 -12.69
N GLU A 514 -41.23 -20.08 -13.01
CA GLU A 514 -40.28 -20.45 -14.06
C GLU A 514 -39.45 -21.67 -13.63
N PRO A 515 -39.45 -22.77 -14.42
CA PRO A 515 -38.62 -23.93 -14.11
C PRO A 515 -37.16 -23.62 -14.36
N VAL A 516 -36.30 -24.04 -13.45
CA VAL A 516 -34.87 -23.82 -13.47
C VAL A 516 -34.13 -25.12 -13.14
N ASN A 517 -33.19 -25.54 -13.98
CA ASN A 517 -32.28 -26.61 -13.62
C ASN A 517 -31.06 -25.99 -12.90
N VAL A 518 -30.80 -26.46 -11.70
CA VAL A 518 -29.70 -26.02 -10.86
C VAL A 518 -28.65 -27.11 -10.83
N THR A 519 -27.44 -26.79 -11.26
CA THR A 519 -26.27 -27.66 -11.12
C THR A 519 -25.30 -27.02 -10.14
N ILE A 520 -24.87 -27.75 -9.12
CA ILE A 520 -23.84 -27.33 -8.17
C ILE A 520 -22.75 -28.38 -8.09
N GLY A 521 -21.49 -27.96 -8.11
CA GLY A 521 -20.40 -28.91 -8.16
C GLY A 521 -19.03 -28.30 -7.85
N PHE A 522 -18.01 -29.16 -7.93
CA PHE A 522 -16.61 -28.81 -7.69
C PHE A 522 -15.77 -29.13 -8.93
N SER A 523 -14.95 -28.17 -9.33
CA SER A 523 -13.93 -28.36 -10.38
C SER A 523 -12.55 -28.02 -9.83
N GLN A 524 -11.53 -28.75 -10.31
CA GLN A 524 -10.16 -28.53 -9.88
C GLN A 524 -9.61 -27.23 -10.45
N GLY A 525 -8.87 -26.47 -9.63
CA GLY A 525 -8.24 -25.22 -10.01
C GLY A 525 -9.11 -24.01 -9.81
N ARG A 526 -8.55 -22.85 -10.17
CA ARG A 526 -9.26 -21.57 -10.18
C ARG A 526 -9.67 -21.25 -11.62
N PRO A 527 -10.90 -20.81 -11.86
CA PRO A 527 -11.34 -20.46 -13.21
C PRO A 527 -10.57 -19.25 -13.71
N GLY A 528 -9.56 -19.48 -14.53
CA GLY A 528 -8.87 -18.45 -15.31
C GLY A 528 -9.72 -18.06 -16.54
N PHE A 529 -9.52 -16.85 -17.06
CA PHE A 529 -10.21 -16.37 -18.26
C PHE A 529 -10.01 -17.31 -19.47
N LEU A 530 -8.80 -17.80 -19.66
CA LEU A 530 -8.46 -18.71 -20.78
C LEU A 530 -9.08 -20.10 -20.62
N THR A 531 -9.19 -20.58 -19.38
CA THR A 531 -9.84 -21.87 -19.09
C THR A 531 -11.32 -21.81 -19.42
N ARG A 532 -12.02 -20.72 -19.04
CA ARG A 532 -13.44 -20.50 -19.38
C ARG A 532 -13.69 -20.45 -20.90
N VAL A 533 -12.79 -19.82 -21.64
CA VAL A 533 -12.90 -19.78 -23.12
C VAL A 533 -12.60 -21.15 -23.71
N GLY A 534 -11.64 -21.89 -23.16
CA GLY A 534 -11.28 -23.25 -23.62
C GLY A 534 -12.38 -24.27 -23.36
N GLU A 535 -13.02 -24.24 -22.19
CA GLU A 535 -14.18 -25.08 -21.84
C GLU A 535 -15.39 -24.73 -22.71
N PHE A 536 -15.68 -23.43 -22.87
CA PHE A 536 -16.77 -22.96 -23.76
C PHE A 536 -16.59 -23.38 -25.22
N LEU A 537 -15.35 -23.47 -25.70
CA LEU A 537 -15.02 -23.91 -27.06
C LEU A 537 -14.84 -25.44 -27.18
N GLY A 538 -14.98 -26.21 -26.07
CA GLY A 538 -14.82 -27.67 -26.07
C GLY A 538 -13.40 -28.14 -26.37
N VAL A 539 -12.39 -27.30 -26.11
CA VAL A 539 -10.96 -27.57 -26.38
C VAL A 539 -10.26 -28.23 -25.17
N ILE A 540 -10.81 -28.03 -23.97
CA ILE A 540 -10.30 -28.61 -22.71
C ILE A 540 -11.39 -29.53 -22.16
N GLU A 541 -11.09 -30.83 -21.99
CA GLU A 541 -11.95 -31.74 -21.23
C GLU A 541 -11.75 -31.43 -19.76
N PRO A 542 -12.81 -31.04 -19.00
CA PRO A 542 -12.72 -30.90 -17.56
C PRO A 542 -12.42 -32.28 -16.93
N ASP A 543 -11.52 -32.35 -15.95
CA ASP A 543 -11.46 -33.50 -15.04
C ASP A 543 -12.86 -33.71 -14.47
N GLU A 544 -13.37 -34.97 -14.42
CA GLU A 544 -14.76 -35.30 -14.10
C GLU A 544 -15.27 -34.48 -12.90
N PRO A 545 -16.14 -33.47 -13.12
CA PRO A 545 -16.63 -32.65 -12.03
C PRO A 545 -17.58 -33.48 -11.15
N VAL A 546 -17.48 -33.30 -9.84
CA VAL A 546 -18.47 -33.86 -8.93
C VAL A 546 -19.64 -32.89 -8.89
N GLU A 547 -20.75 -33.25 -9.57
CA GLU A 547 -21.89 -32.36 -9.73
C GLU A 547 -23.17 -33.00 -9.23
N ILE A 548 -24.08 -32.18 -8.70
CA ILE A 548 -25.42 -32.52 -8.34
C ILE A 548 -26.35 -31.60 -9.14
N THR A 549 -27.31 -32.20 -9.91
CA THR A 549 -28.29 -31.44 -10.66
C THR A 549 -29.70 -31.74 -10.12
N PHE A 550 -30.50 -30.69 -9.95
CA PHE A 550 -31.87 -30.79 -9.51
C PHE A 550 -32.77 -29.72 -10.17
N GLU A 551 -34.04 -29.97 -10.23
CA GLU A 551 -35.02 -28.98 -10.70
C GLU A 551 -35.49 -28.09 -9.56
N ASP A 552 -35.57 -26.79 -9.82
CA ASP A 552 -36.09 -25.77 -8.92
C ASP A 552 -37.15 -24.94 -9.66
N THR A 553 -37.90 -24.15 -8.93
CA THR A 553 -39.02 -23.36 -9.49
C THR A 553 -38.91 -21.91 -9.03
N GLY A 554 -39.14 -20.99 -9.95
CA GLY A 554 -39.23 -19.56 -9.68
C GLY A 554 -40.30 -19.21 -8.63
N PRO A 555 -40.29 -17.98 -8.10
CA PRO A 555 -41.19 -17.56 -7.02
C PRO A 555 -42.64 -17.54 -7.44
N ASP A 556 -43.53 -17.51 -6.45
CA ASP A 556 -44.98 -17.29 -6.64
C ASP A 556 -45.33 -15.82 -6.91
N GLN A 557 -44.41 -14.90 -6.60
CA GLN A 557 -44.48 -13.46 -6.84
C GLN A 557 -43.17 -12.95 -7.41
N VAL A 558 -43.16 -11.76 -8.03
CA VAL A 558 -41.94 -11.13 -8.53
C VAL A 558 -41.09 -10.67 -7.38
N GLN A 559 -40.12 -11.47 -6.97
CA GLN A 559 -39.21 -11.21 -5.87
C GLN A 559 -37.90 -11.97 -6.07
N SER A 560 -36.88 -11.66 -5.24
CA SER A 560 -35.68 -12.50 -5.10
C SER A 560 -36.02 -13.79 -4.37
N ILE A 561 -35.31 -14.87 -4.71
CA ILE A 561 -35.46 -16.16 -4.03
C ILE A 561 -34.17 -16.48 -3.30
N PHE A 562 -34.26 -16.68 -2.01
CA PHE A 562 -33.16 -17.24 -1.21
C PHE A 562 -33.16 -18.77 -1.33
N ARG A 563 -31.96 -19.35 -1.43
CA ARG A 563 -31.74 -20.80 -1.45
C ARG A 563 -30.62 -21.20 -0.52
N SER A 564 -30.79 -22.34 0.10
CA SER A 564 -29.81 -23.00 0.95
C SER A 564 -29.76 -24.49 0.68
N ILE A 565 -28.58 -25.08 0.63
CA ILE A 565 -28.38 -26.53 0.45
C ILE A 565 -27.21 -26.97 1.34
N GLU A 566 -27.32 -28.12 1.98
CA GLU A 566 -26.20 -28.77 2.66
C GLU A 566 -25.40 -29.61 1.67
N ILE A 567 -24.09 -29.42 1.65
CA ILE A 567 -23.15 -30.15 0.80
C ILE A 567 -22.16 -30.87 1.70
N GLU A 568 -21.85 -32.12 1.35
CA GLU A 568 -20.71 -32.85 1.89
C GLU A 568 -19.54 -32.78 0.88
N LEU A 569 -18.37 -32.28 1.34
CA LEU A 569 -17.22 -32.17 0.45
C LEU A 569 -16.75 -33.59 0.06
N PRO A 570 -16.67 -33.89 -1.24
CA PRO A 570 -16.15 -35.16 -1.73
C PRO A 570 -14.70 -35.43 -1.28
N ASP A 571 -14.23 -36.66 -1.45
CA ASP A 571 -12.85 -37.03 -1.18
C ASP A 571 -11.91 -36.50 -2.27
N LEU A 572 -11.67 -35.19 -2.22
CA LEU A 572 -10.85 -34.45 -3.16
C LEU A 572 -9.40 -34.37 -2.64
N ALA A 573 -8.44 -34.38 -3.55
CA ALA A 573 -7.04 -34.15 -3.21
C ALA A 573 -6.82 -32.72 -2.68
N PRO A 574 -5.87 -32.50 -1.77
CA PRO A 574 -5.57 -31.16 -1.29
C PRO A 574 -5.15 -30.21 -2.43
N GLY A 575 -5.68 -29.01 -2.40
CA GLY A 575 -5.37 -28.00 -3.42
C GLY A 575 -6.49 -26.99 -3.67
N PRO A 576 -6.32 -26.11 -4.65
CA PRO A 576 -7.34 -25.15 -5.04
C PRO A 576 -8.44 -25.81 -5.89
N TYR A 577 -9.68 -25.48 -5.54
CA TYR A 577 -10.88 -25.89 -6.29
C TYR A 577 -11.82 -24.69 -6.45
N THR A 578 -12.82 -24.88 -7.29
CA THR A 578 -13.91 -23.95 -7.48
C THR A 578 -15.23 -24.67 -7.19
N LEU A 579 -15.99 -24.16 -6.20
CA LEU A 579 -17.39 -24.47 -6.05
C LEU A 579 -18.16 -23.62 -7.06
N HIS A 580 -18.91 -24.24 -7.96
CA HIS A 580 -19.68 -23.55 -8.98
C HIS A 580 -21.18 -23.86 -8.85
N LEU A 581 -21.99 -22.88 -9.19
CA LEU A 581 -23.42 -22.99 -9.34
C LEU A 581 -23.81 -22.53 -10.74
N GLN A 582 -24.54 -23.36 -11.48
CA GLN A 582 -25.10 -23.03 -12.79
C GLN A 582 -26.60 -23.10 -12.73
N LEU A 583 -27.27 -22.09 -13.28
CA LEU A 583 -28.70 -22.05 -13.51
C LEU A 583 -28.98 -22.13 -14.99
N ASP A 584 -29.65 -23.21 -15.43
CA ASP A 584 -30.11 -23.40 -16.81
C ASP A 584 -31.59 -23.06 -16.91
N LEU A 585 -31.87 -22.09 -17.76
CA LEU A 585 -33.22 -21.53 -17.99
C LEU A 585 -33.60 -21.75 -19.44
N PHE A 586 -34.82 -22.18 -19.65
CA PHE A 586 -35.30 -22.44 -21.01
C PHE A 586 -35.28 -21.19 -21.91
N GLY A 587 -34.53 -21.27 -23.01
CA GLY A 587 -34.39 -20.19 -23.99
C GLY A 587 -33.57 -19.00 -23.54
N ARG A 588 -32.77 -19.13 -22.49
CA ARG A 588 -31.82 -18.12 -22.00
C ARG A 588 -30.42 -18.71 -21.88
N SER A 589 -29.40 -17.85 -21.86
CA SER A 589 -28.03 -18.27 -21.53
C SER A 589 -27.93 -18.72 -20.07
N PRO A 590 -27.16 -19.76 -19.76
CA PRO A 590 -26.92 -20.17 -18.38
C PRO A 590 -26.30 -19.06 -17.56
N VAL A 591 -26.65 -18.98 -16.28
CA VAL A 591 -26.05 -18.06 -15.30
C VAL A 591 -25.14 -18.87 -14.40
N ILE A 592 -23.85 -18.52 -14.36
CA ILE A 592 -22.85 -19.25 -13.59
C ILE A 592 -22.23 -18.33 -12.55
N VAL A 593 -22.13 -18.82 -11.32
CA VAL A 593 -21.40 -18.15 -10.25
C VAL A 593 -20.40 -19.13 -9.62
N ASN A 594 -19.23 -18.61 -9.28
CA ASN A 594 -18.09 -19.40 -8.82
C ASN A 594 -17.59 -18.89 -7.46
N ARG A 595 -17.27 -19.84 -6.56
CA ARG A 595 -16.59 -19.57 -5.29
C ARG A 595 -15.29 -20.36 -5.23
N PRO A 596 -14.11 -19.71 -5.32
CA PRO A 596 -12.83 -20.40 -5.05
C PRO A 596 -12.81 -20.97 -3.63
N ILE A 597 -12.34 -22.19 -3.49
CA ILE A 597 -12.15 -22.88 -2.21
C ILE A 597 -10.76 -23.53 -2.18
N ILE A 598 -10.30 -23.88 -0.99
CA ILE A 598 -9.06 -24.63 -0.78
C ILE A 598 -9.40 -25.90 -0.03
N VAL A 599 -9.07 -27.05 -0.61
CA VAL A 599 -9.19 -28.35 0.06
C VAL A 599 -7.90 -28.62 0.84
N GLU A 600 -8.01 -28.88 2.13
CA GLU A 600 -6.88 -29.20 3.00
C GLU A 600 -6.78 -30.73 3.28
N ASN A 601 -5.65 -31.17 3.78
CA ASN A 601 -5.52 -32.54 4.28
C ASN A 601 -6.39 -32.73 5.54
N ARG A 602 -6.91 -33.96 5.72
CA ARG A 602 -7.54 -34.37 6.99
C ARG A 602 -6.58 -34.29 8.16
#